data_0ab5d5e966d45cd2529ed9adc1ca9177
#
_entry.id   0ab5d5e966d45cd2529ed9adc1ca9177
#
_cell.length_a   1.000
_cell.length_b   1.000
_cell.length_c   1.000
_cell.angle_alpha   90.00
_cell.angle_beta   90.00
_cell.angle_gamma   90.00
#
_symmetry.space_group_name_H-M   'P 1'
#
loop_
_entity.id
_entity.type
_entity.pdbx_description
1 polymer ?
#
loop_
_entity_poly.entity_id
_entity_poly.type
_entity_poly.pdbx_seq_one_letter_code
_entity_poly.pdbx_strand_id
1 'polypeptide(L)'
;MRTKHVVVLPYDEKWKQDFEDIKNELVEVLGDFAIAIEHVGSTSVEGLAAKPIIDIDVVVKASDVKRAIEALESIGYIHEGNLGIEGREAFAYEGKEHLQTHHLYVCPENSAELKRHLAFRDYLRSHHDAKEKYGNSKLEAAKLYPEDIDKYIEYKSPVIEEIYAAMKMKFN
;
A
#
# COMPACT_ATOMS: atom_id res chain seq x y z
N MET A 1 9.56 -4.77 1.83
CA MET A 1 10.70 -4.66 2.75
C MET A 1 10.25 -4.88 4.18
N ARG A 2 10.78 -5.90 4.85
CA ARG A 2 10.52 -6.13 6.28
C ARG A 2 11.49 -5.31 7.10
N THR A 3 10.99 -4.46 7.97
CA THR A 3 11.82 -3.70 8.90
C THR A 3 11.87 -4.43 10.24
N LYS A 4 13.04 -4.44 10.89
CA LYS A 4 13.20 -5.04 12.22
C LYS A 4 12.44 -4.27 13.29
N HIS A 5 12.31 -2.96 13.12
CA HIS A 5 11.60 -2.10 14.06
C HIS A 5 10.18 -1.85 13.57
N VAL A 6 9.21 -2.02 14.46
CA VAL A 6 7.82 -1.75 14.18
C VAL A 6 7.51 -0.34 14.71
N VAL A 7 7.36 0.62 13.80
CA VAL A 7 7.00 1.99 14.14
C VAL A 7 5.62 2.27 13.57
N VAL A 8 4.65 2.50 14.44
CA VAL A 8 3.29 2.91 14.07
C VAL A 8 3.04 4.29 14.62
N LEU A 9 2.66 5.21 13.75
CA LEU A 9 2.41 6.61 14.10
C LEU A 9 0.92 6.92 13.98
N PRO A 10 0.41 7.89 14.76
CA PRO A 10 -0.91 8.45 14.47
C PRO A 10 -0.95 8.99 13.05
N TYR A 11 -2.16 9.10 12.48
CA TYR A 11 -2.30 9.61 11.12
C TYR A 11 -1.60 10.96 10.95
N ASP A 12 -0.86 11.09 9.85
CA ASP A 12 -0.14 12.31 9.48
C ASP A 12 -0.67 12.84 8.15
N GLU A 13 -1.22 14.06 8.17
CA GLU A 13 -1.72 14.74 6.97
C GLU A 13 -0.65 14.87 5.87
N LYS A 14 0.62 14.88 6.25
CA LYS A 14 1.74 14.94 5.31
C LYS A 14 1.77 13.76 4.35
N TRP A 15 1.20 12.62 4.72
CA TRP A 15 1.19 11.42 3.86
C TRP A 15 0.47 11.67 2.54
N LYS A 16 -0.50 12.59 2.49
CA LYS A 16 -1.16 12.99 1.26
C LYS A 16 -0.18 13.65 0.30
N GLN A 17 0.63 14.57 0.81
CA GLN A 17 1.64 15.26 0.02
C GLN A 17 2.78 14.32 -0.36
N ASP A 18 3.20 13.44 0.56
CA ASP A 18 4.22 12.44 0.27
C ASP A 18 3.81 11.57 -0.93
N PHE A 19 2.55 11.13 -0.96
CA PHE A 19 2.03 10.39 -2.10
C PHE A 19 2.07 11.21 -3.39
N GLU A 20 1.63 12.46 -3.35
CA GLU A 20 1.63 13.33 -4.53
C GLU A 20 3.04 13.57 -5.08
N ASP A 21 4.03 13.73 -4.20
CA ASP A 21 5.42 13.91 -4.60
C ASP A 21 5.95 12.67 -5.35
N ILE A 22 5.63 11.48 -4.86
CA ILE A 22 6.02 10.24 -5.53
C ILE A 22 5.28 10.10 -6.86
N LYS A 23 3.97 10.32 -6.86
CA LYS A 23 3.12 10.24 -8.06
C LYS A 23 3.63 11.14 -9.18
N ASN A 24 4.05 12.36 -8.86
CA ASN A 24 4.55 13.31 -9.85
C ASN A 24 5.77 12.76 -10.61
N GLU A 25 6.68 12.08 -9.92
CA GLU A 25 7.83 11.44 -10.56
C GLU A 25 7.42 10.23 -11.43
N LEU A 26 6.42 9.47 -10.97
CA LEU A 26 5.92 8.31 -11.72
C LEU A 26 5.21 8.75 -13.01
N VAL A 27 4.42 9.80 -12.94
CA VAL A 27 3.68 10.33 -14.10
C VAL A 27 4.62 10.73 -15.23
N GLU A 28 5.78 11.29 -14.92
CA GLU A 28 6.76 11.72 -15.93
C GLU A 28 7.20 10.58 -16.86
N VAL A 29 7.34 9.35 -16.32
CA VAL A 29 7.81 8.21 -17.12
C VAL A 29 6.67 7.31 -17.59
N LEU A 30 5.56 7.26 -16.86
CA LEU A 30 4.41 6.43 -17.23
C LEU A 30 3.52 7.10 -18.29
N GLY A 31 3.48 8.43 -18.30
CA GLY A 31 2.69 9.17 -19.27
C GLY A 31 1.21 8.78 -19.25
N ASP A 32 0.61 8.77 -20.43
CA ASP A 32 -0.84 8.56 -20.58
C ASP A 32 -1.26 7.09 -20.51
N PHE A 33 -0.34 6.14 -20.55
CA PHE A 33 -0.73 4.74 -20.56
C PHE A 33 -1.06 4.19 -19.16
N ALA A 34 -0.69 4.87 -18.10
CA ALA A 34 -1.15 4.51 -16.76
C ALA A 34 -2.62 4.92 -16.61
N ILE A 35 -3.48 3.95 -16.32
CA ILE A 35 -4.91 4.19 -16.13
C ILE A 35 -5.14 4.97 -14.84
N ALA A 36 -4.41 4.61 -13.79
CA ALA A 36 -4.50 5.28 -12.49
C ALA A 36 -3.22 5.03 -11.70
N ILE A 37 -2.93 5.91 -10.76
CA ILE A 37 -1.90 5.73 -9.75
C ILE A 37 -2.61 5.91 -8.42
N GLU A 38 -2.81 4.79 -7.71
CA GLU A 38 -3.65 4.74 -6.52
C GLU A 38 -2.83 4.72 -5.24
N HIS A 39 -3.19 5.59 -4.30
CA HIS A 39 -2.69 5.53 -2.93
C HIS A 39 -3.52 4.49 -2.20
N VAL A 40 -2.90 3.39 -1.80
CA VAL A 40 -3.54 2.28 -1.09
C VAL A 40 -2.87 2.06 0.27
N GLY A 41 -3.31 1.04 1.00
CA GLY A 41 -2.76 0.76 2.32
C GLY A 41 -3.21 1.75 3.39
N SER A 42 -2.67 1.58 4.58
CA SER A 42 -3.14 2.32 5.77
C SER A 42 -2.91 3.82 5.69
N THR A 43 -1.80 4.28 5.11
CA THR A 43 -1.52 5.72 5.00
C THR A 43 -2.50 6.44 4.07
N SER A 44 -3.25 5.71 3.24
CA SER A 44 -4.26 6.29 2.34
C SER A 44 -5.60 6.59 3.03
N VAL A 45 -5.75 6.19 4.29
CA VAL A 45 -7.00 6.35 5.05
C VAL A 45 -6.83 7.44 6.08
N GLU A 46 -7.54 8.54 5.91
CA GLU A 46 -7.48 9.68 6.83
C GLU A 46 -7.88 9.27 8.23
N GLY A 47 -7.07 9.66 9.20
CA GLY A 47 -7.30 9.34 10.62
C GLY A 47 -6.80 7.98 11.07
N LEU A 48 -6.25 7.15 10.17
CA LEU A 48 -5.79 5.81 10.51
C LEU A 48 -4.30 5.81 10.88
N ALA A 49 -3.97 5.27 12.05
CA ALA A 49 -2.58 5.07 12.46
C ALA A 49 -1.91 4.04 11.53
N ALA A 50 -0.65 4.28 11.20
CA ALA A 50 0.07 3.43 10.25
C ALA A 50 1.58 3.51 10.43
N LYS A 51 2.28 2.55 9.88
CA LYS A 51 3.72 2.71 9.58
C LYS A 51 3.85 3.80 8.54
N PRO A 52 4.88 4.66 8.61
CA PRO A 52 5.05 5.78 7.66
C PRO A 52 5.60 5.31 6.32
N ILE A 53 4.89 4.41 5.66
CA ILE A 53 5.24 3.85 4.36
C ILE A 53 4.04 4.07 3.42
N ILE A 54 4.29 4.73 2.30
CA ILE A 54 3.26 5.00 1.30
C ILE A 54 3.12 3.78 0.39
N ASP A 55 1.94 3.19 0.28
CA ASP A 55 1.68 2.07 -0.62
C ASP A 55 1.01 2.57 -1.90
N ILE A 56 1.57 2.20 -3.04
CA ILE A 56 1.15 2.71 -4.35
C ILE A 56 0.90 1.56 -5.32
N ASP A 57 -0.28 1.55 -5.93
CA ASP A 57 -0.61 0.66 -7.04
C ASP A 57 -0.70 1.49 -8.33
N VAL A 58 0.19 1.22 -9.27
CA VAL A 58 0.10 1.76 -10.64
C VAL A 58 -0.78 0.81 -11.45
N VAL A 59 -1.87 1.32 -11.97
CA VAL A 59 -2.86 0.53 -12.72
C VAL A 59 -2.65 0.73 -14.21
N VAL A 60 -2.47 -0.36 -14.93
CA VAL A 60 -2.28 -0.34 -16.39
C VAL A 60 -3.13 -1.43 -17.05
N LYS A 61 -3.27 -1.36 -18.37
CA LYS A 61 -3.84 -2.48 -19.12
C LYS A 61 -2.88 -3.67 -19.01
N ALA A 62 -3.41 -4.90 -19.05
CA ALA A 62 -2.59 -6.10 -18.98
C ALA A 62 -1.48 -6.10 -20.04
N SER A 63 -1.77 -5.59 -21.25
CA SER A 63 -0.82 -5.47 -22.35
C SER A 63 0.28 -4.43 -22.10
N ASP A 64 0.12 -3.53 -21.13
CA ASP A 64 1.07 -2.46 -20.83
C ASP A 64 1.96 -2.73 -19.60
N VAL A 65 1.80 -3.89 -18.94
CA VAL A 65 2.58 -4.22 -17.74
C VAL A 65 4.08 -4.17 -18.01
N LYS A 66 4.53 -4.81 -19.09
CA LYS A 66 5.95 -4.81 -19.46
C LYS A 66 6.48 -3.39 -19.72
N ARG A 67 5.69 -2.58 -20.41
CA ARG A 67 6.02 -1.18 -20.69
C ARG A 67 6.16 -0.37 -19.41
N ALA A 68 5.27 -0.59 -18.45
CA ALA A 68 5.32 0.07 -17.15
C ALA A 68 6.58 -0.33 -16.38
N ILE A 69 6.93 -1.61 -16.38
CA ILE A 69 8.16 -2.11 -15.74
C ILE A 69 9.38 -1.41 -16.33
N GLU A 70 9.51 -1.36 -17.65
CA GLU A 70 10.63 -0.72 -18.33
C GLU A 70 10.71 0.77 -18.02
N ALA A 71 9.57 1.46 -17.99
CA ALA A 71 9.50 2.88 -17.65
C ALA A 71 10.00 3.15 -16.21
N LEU A 72 9.56 2.32 -15.26
CA LEU A 72 9.97 2.48 -13.86
C LEU A 72 11.45 2.14 -13.65
N GLU A 73 11.94 1.13 -14.37
CA GLU A 73 13.37 0.79 -14.32
C GLU A 73 14.24 1.95 -14.82
N SER A 74 13.73 2.74 -15.77
CA SER A 74 14.47 3.89 -16.30
C SER A 74 14.70 5.00 -15.29
N ILE A 75 13.95 5.03 -14.19
CA ILE A 75 14.12 6.00 -13.11
C ILE A 75 14.62 5.38 -11.80
N GLY A 76 15.19 4.19 -11.88
CA GLY A 76 15.91 3.59 -10.75
C GLY A 76 15.14 2.59 -9.92
N TYR A 77 13.93 2.22 -10.31
CA TYR A 77 13.23 1.11 -9.66
C TYR A 77 13.77 -0.21 -10.15
N ILE A 78 13.79 -1.21 -9.28
CA ILE A 78 14.32 -2.53 -9.54
C ILE A 78 13.17 -3.52 -9.50
N HIS A 79 12.83 -4.12 -10.65
CA HIS A 79 11.72 -5.07 -10.74
C HIS A 79 12.05 -6.36 -9.97
N GLU A 80 11.15 -6.78 -9.09
CA GLU A 80 11.32 -7.95 -8.23
C GLU A 80 10.38 -9.12 -8.59
N GLY A 81 9.61 -9.00 -9.67
CA GLY A 81 8.57 -9.97 -9.98
C GLY A 81 7.35 -9.81 -9.07
N ASN A 82 6.52 -10.84 -8.98
CA ASN A 82 5.29 -10.77 -8.20
C ASN A 82 5.45 -11.11 -6.72
N LEU A 83 6.62 -11.57 -6.31
CA LEU A 83 6.93 -11.99 -4.93
C LEU A 83 5.90 -13.01 -4.38
N GLY A 84 5.41 -13.88 -5.26
CA GLY A 84 4.47 -14.94 -4.88
C GLY A 84 3.00 -14.50 -4.85
N ILE A 85 2.69 -13.26 -5.19
CA ILE A 85 1.32 -12.74 -5.22
C ILE A 85 0.93 -12.43 -6.67
N GLU A 86 0.04 -13.25 -7.23
CA GLU A 86 -0.43 -13.07 -8.58
C GLU A 86 -1.21 -11.76 -8.75
N GLY A 87 -1.06 -11.11 -9.90
CA GLY A 87 -1.77 -9.87 -10.23
C GLY A 87 -1.08 -8.60 -9.76
N ARG A 88 0.20 -8.67 -9.37
CA ARG A 88 1.00 -7.49 -9.08
C ARG A 88 2.47 -7.73 -9.45
N GLU A 89 3.16 -6.65 -9.80
CA GLU A 89 4.61 -6.65 -9.97
C GLU A 89 5.20 -5.67 -8.95
N ALA A 90 6.18 -6.15 -8.17
CA ALA A 90 6.78 -5.38 -7.08
C ALA A 90 8.12 -4.77 -7.49
N PHE A 91 8.51 -3.69 -6.81
CA PHE A 91 9.74 -2.96 -7.12
C PHE A 91 10.49 -2.61 -5.84
N ALA A 92 11.83 -2.74 -5.90
CA ALA A 92 12.73 -2.19 -4.91
C ALA A 92 13.35 -0.89 -5.45
N TYR A 93 14.06 -0.16 -4.60
CA TYR A 93 14.79 1.03 -5.01
C TYR A 93 15.89 1.38 -4.00
N GLU A 94 16.86 2.16 -4.46
CA GLU A 94 17.90 2.75 -3.64
C GLU A 94 18.10 4.21 -4.06
N GLY A 95 18.62 5.05 -3.19
CA GLY A 95 18.99 6.42 -3.54
C GLY A 95 17.82 7.37 -3.79
N LYS A 96 16.67 7.13 -3.16
CA LYS A 96 15.49 7.99 -3.29
C LYS A 96 15.13 8.67 -1.97
N GLU A 97 16.14 9.16 -1.26
CA GLU A 97 15.96 9.78 0.07
C GLU A 97 15.18 11.08 0.02
N HIS A 98 15.03 11.70 -1.15
CA HIS A 98 14.19 12.87 -1.36
C HIS A 98 12.68 12.54 -1.33
N LEU A 99 12.32 11.26 -1.37
CA LEU A 99 10.94 10.79 -1.28
C LEU A 99 10.70 10.04 0.02
N GLN A 100 9.47 10.09 0.51
CA GLN A 100 9.05 9.25 1.63
C GLN A 100 9.18 7.78 1.26
N THR A 101 9.56 6.94 2.23
CA THR A 101 9.61 5.48 2.04
C THR A 101 8.28 4.98 1.49
N HIS A 102 8.33 4.14 0.47
CA HIS A 102 7.12 3.67 -0.20
C HIS A 102 7.29 2.27 -0.77
N HIS A 103 6.16 1.58 -0.92
CA HIS A 103 6.06 0.32 -1.65
C HIS A 103 5.37 0.60 -2.98
N LEU A 104 5.97 0.15 -4.08
CA LEU A 104 5.45 0.39 -5.43
C LEU A 104 5.12 -0.93 -6.11
N TYR A 105 3.91 -1.01 -6.64
CA TYR A 105 3.43 -2.16 -7.40
C TYR A 105 2.82 -1.70 -8.72
N VAL A 106 2.95 -2.54 -9.74
CA VAL A 106 2.20 -2.39 -11.00
C VAL A 106 1.17 -3.51 -11.06
N CYS A 107 -0.08 -3.15 -11.29
CA CYS A 107 -1.19 -4.09 -11.36
C CYS A 107 -1.94 -3.92 -12.67
N PRO A 108 -2.27 -5.02 -13.39
CA PRO A 108 -3.21 -4.91 -14.50
C PRO A 108 -4.59 -4.52 -13.97
N GLU A 109 -5.37 -3.79 -14.77
CA GLU A 109 -6.67 -3.23 -14.34
C GLU A 109 -7.68 -4.28 -13.86
N ASN A 110 -7.54 -5.53 -14.28
CA ASN A 110 -8.42 -6.64 -13.88
C ASN A 110 -7.85 -7.48 -12.72
N SER A 111 -6.78 -7.03 -12.09
CA SER A 111 -6.12 -7.75 -11.00
C SER A 111 -7.01 -7.90 -9.78
N ALA A 112 -7.13 -9.12 -9.27
CA ALA A 112 -7.85 -9.40 -8.01
C ALA A 112 -7.16 -8.72 -6.82
N GLU A 113 -5.83 -8.66 -6.83
CA GLU A 113 -5.05 -8.00 -5.78
C GLU A 113 -5.32 -6.49 -5.74
N LEU A 114 -5.38 -5.84 -6.90
CA LEU A 114 -5.76 -4.44 -7.01
C LEU A 114 -7.15 -4.19 -6.43
N LYS A 115 -8.12 -5.00 -6.82
CA LYS A 115 -9.51 -4.89 -6.32
C LYS A 115 -9.57 -5.02 -4.81
N ARG A 116 -8.80 -5.94 -4.25
CA ARG A 116 -8.70 -6.15 -2.81
C ARG A 116 -8.13 -4.92 -2.11
N HIS A 117 -7.05 -4.34 -2.63
CA HIS A 117 -6.43 -3.12 -2.08
C HIS A 117 -7.40 -1.94 -2.08
N LEU A 118 -8.08 -1.73 -3.21
CA LEU A 118 -9.03 -0.61 -3.35
C LEU A 118 -10.24 -0.81 -2.44
N ALA A 119 -10.78 -2.02 -2.38
CA ALA A 119 -11.94 -2.32 -1.54
C ALA A 119 -11.63 -2.16 -0.05
N PHE A 120 -10.46 -2.62 0.40
CA PHE A 120 -10.03 -2.49 1.80
C PHE A 120 -9.87 -1.01 2.18
N ARG A 121 -9.21 -0.23 1.35
CA ARG A 121 -9.06 1.22 1.53
C ARG A 121 -10.42 1.91 1.65
N ASP A 122 -11.29 1.66 0.68
CA ASP A 122 -12.58 2.34 0.59
C ASP A 122 -13.51 1.93 1.74
N TYR A 123 -13.45 0.67 2.16
CA TYR A 123 -14.20 0.19 3.32
C TYR A 123 -13.78 0.94 4.60
N LEU A 124 -12.48 1.05 4.84
CA LEU A 124 -11.98 1.76 6.03
C LEU A 124 -12.30 3.25 5.99
N ARG A 125 -12.29 3.87 4.81
CA ARG A 125 -12.67 5.28 4.65
C ARG A 125 -14.14 5.52 5.00
N SER A 126 -15.00 4.54 4.78
CA SER A 126 -16.44 4.67 5.00
C SER A 126 -16.95 4.03 6.30
N HIS A 127 -16.11 3.34 7.05
CA HIS A 127 -16.48 2.62 8.27
C HIS A 127 -15.58 3.06 9.43
N HIS A 128 -16.02 4.11 10.12
CA HIS A 128 -15.24 4.73 11.21
C HIS A 128 -14.89 3.74 12.32
N ASP A 129 -15.85 2.91 12.76
CA ASP A 129 -15.61 1.95 13.84
C ASP A 129 -14.54 0.91 13.48
N ALA A 130 -14.59 0.38 12.25
CA ALA A 130 -13.59 -0.55 11.74
C ALA A 130 -12.21 0.10 11.66
N LYS A 131 -12.16 1.34 11.18
CA LYS A 131 -10.93 2.12 11.09
C LYS A 131 -10.31 2.33 12.48
N GLU A 132 -11.10 2.76 13.46
CA GLU A 132 -10.65 2.98 14.83
C GLU A 132 -10.11 1.68 15.45
N LYS A 133 -10.86 0.59 15.32
CA LYS A 133 -10.46 -0.71 15.85
C LYS A 133 -9.15 -1.18 15.25
N TYR A 134 -8.99 -1.03 13.94
CA TYR A 134 -7.76 -1.42 13.24
C TYR A 134 -6.58 -0.54 13.65
N GLY A 135 -6.77 0.77 13.70
CA GLY A 135 -5.73 1.72 14.14
C GLY A 135 -5.25 1.43 15.55
N ASN A 136 -6.18 1.24 16.48
CA ASN A 136 -5.87 0.92 17.87
C ASN A 136 -5.14 -0.41 18.00
N SER A 137 -5.55 -1.42 17.24
CA SER A 137 -4.88 -2.72 17.20
C SER A 137 -3.42 -2.60 16.75
N LYS A 138 -3.15 -1.77 15.75
CA LYS A 138 -1.78 -1.54 15.27
C LYS A 138 -0.93 -0.80 16.28
N LEU A 139 -1.47 0.23 16.92
CA LEU A 139 -0.75 0.98 17.96
C LEU A 139 -0.41 0.08 19.15
N GLU A 140 -1.36 -0.72 19.59
CA GLU A 140 -1.14 -1.67 20.67
C GLU A 140 -0.12 -2.75 20.30
N ALA A 141 -0.23 -3.32 19.11
CA ALA A 141 0.70 -4.32 18.62
C ALA A 141 2.13 -3.79 18.54
N ALA A 142 2.31 -2.55 18.07
CA ALA A 142 3.61 -1.91 18.00
C ALA A 142 4.20 -1.64 19.39
N LYS A 143 3.35 -1.34 20.37
CA LYS A 143 3.76 -1.11 21.76
C LYS A 143 4.20 -2.42 22.42
N LEU A 144 3.49 -3.52 22.15
CA LEU A 144 3.79 -4.84 22.73
C LEU A 144 4.98 -5.52 22.03
N TYR A 145 5.11 -5.33 20.72
CA TYR A 145 6.12 -6.03 19.91
C TYR A 145 6.91 -5.06 19.03
N PRO A 146 7.64 -4.09 19.62
CA PRO A 146 8.34 -3.07 18.83
C PRO A 146 9.51 -3.60 18.00
N GLU A 147 10.01 -4.80 18.34
CA GLU A 147 11.17 -5.40 17.68
C GLU A 147 10.84 -6.76 17.04
N ASP A 148 9.57 -7.20 17.08
CA ASP A 148 9.14 -8.50 16.58
C ASP A 148 8.02 -8.33 15.57
N ILE A 149 8.39 -8.23 14.29
CA ILE A 149 7.43 -8.01 13.20
C ILE A 149 6.44 -9.17 13.07
N ASP A 150 6.85 -10.39 13.32
CA ASP A 150 5.98 -11.56 13.19
C ASP A 150 4.88 -11.55 14.25
N LYS A 151 5.21 -11.26 15.50
CA LYS A 151 4.23 -11.13 16.58
C LYS A 151 3.33 -9.90 16.36
N TYR A 152 3.88 -8.81 15.85
CA TYR A 152 3.11 -7.65 15.46
C TYR A 152 2.03 -8.01 14.44
N ILE A 153 2.40 -8.73 13.39
CA ILE A 153 1.48 -9.17 12.35
C ILE A 153 0.41 -10.10 12.93
N GLU A 154 0.81 -11.09 13.74
CA GLU A 154 -0.13 -12.02 14.40
C GLU A 154 -1.15 -11.28 15.26
N TYR A 155 -0.71 -10.29 16.01
CA TYR A 155 -1.59 -9.54 16.92
C TYR A 155 -2.70 -8.78 16.18
N LYS A 156 -2.37 -8.14 15.05
CA LYS A 156 -3.35 -7.34 14.29
C LYS A 156 -4.17 -8.16 13.30
N SER A 157 -3.74 -9.39 12.96
CA SER A 157 -4.39 -10.22 11.94
C SER A 157 -5.88 -10.51 12.20
N PRO A 158 -6.33 -10.81 13.45
CA PRO A 158 -7.75 -11.05 13.70
C PRO A 158 -8.64 -9.86 13.31
N VAL A 159 -8.19 -8.64 13.52
CA VAL A 159 -8.95 -7.44 13.15
C VAL A 159 -9.05 -7.31 11.63
N ILE A 160 -7.96 -7.59 10.92
CA ILE A 160 -7.94 -7.58 9.45
C ILE A 160 -8.92 -8.62 8.91
N GLU A 161 -8.92 -9.82 9.47
CA GLU A 161 -9.83 -10.91 9.08
C GLU A 161 -11.29 -10.53 9.30
N GLU A 162 -11.60 -9.87 10.43
CA GLU A 162 -12.94 -9.36 10.70
C GLU A 162 -13.38 -8.33 9.63
N ILE A 163 -12.47 -7.44 9.23
CA ILE A 163 -12.75 -6.43 8.19
C ILE A 163 -13.03 -7.12 6.86
N TYR A 164 -12.21 -8.08 6.44
CA TYR A 164 -12.45 -8.81 5.20
C TYR A 164 -13.75 -9.59 5.22
N ALA A 165 -14.10 -10.21 6.36
CA ALA A 165 -15.36 -10.92 6.51
C ALA A 165 -16.56 -9.97 6.37
N ALA A 166 -16.48 -8.78 6.96
CA ALA A 166 -17.51 -7.75 6.84
C ALA A 166 -17.64 -7.25 5.39
N MET A 167 -16.52 -7.07 4.70
CA MET A 167 -16.50 -6.68 3.29
C MET A 167 -17.18 -7.72 2.40
N LYS A 168 -16.92 -9.01 2.62
CA LYS A 168 -17.54 -10.10 1.85
C LYS A 168 -19.06 -10.13 2.06
N MET A 169 -19.51 -9.92 3.28
CA MET A 169 -20.96 -9.84 3.57
C MET A 169 -21.64 -8.67 2.87
N LYS A 170 -20.91 -7.58 2.62
CA LYS A 170 -21.45 -6.39 1.98
C LYS A 170 -21.44 -6.46 0.45
N PHE A 171 -20.50 -7.22 -0.13
CA PHE A 171 -20.28 -7.27 -1.58
C PHE A 171 -20.73 -8.59 -2.24
N ASN A 172 -21.29 -9.51 -1.48
CA ASN A 172 -21.90 -10.74 -2.00
C ASN A 172 -23.37 -10.55 -2.29
#